data_2695c1dded1ecf24c3964f296e224dd0
#
_entry.id   2695c1dded1ecf24c3964f296e224dd0
#
_cell.length_a   1.000
_cell.length_b   1.000
_cell.length_c   1.000
_cell.angle_alpha   90.00
_cell.angle_beta   90.00
_cell.angle_gamma   90.00
#
_symmetry.space_group_name_H-M   'P 1'
#
loop_
_entity.id
_entity.type
_entity.pdbx_description
1 polymer ?
#
loop_
_entity_poly.entity_id
_entity_poly.type
_entity_poly.pdbx_seq_one_letter_code
_entity_poly.pdbx_strand_id
1 'polypeptide(L)'
;MSTREQILIVDDQENNRLVVEDHLRKLRCDIHGASSGEEALEMLSAIKPDCILMDIMMPGMDGVETTRRIKSLKAFEEIPVLMITARDEVSGIQDALDAGAVDYLVKPVEPTALLARVRSALRTRHAFQQVRDLNQDLLLSLIHI
;
A
#
# COMPACT_ATOMS: atom_id res chain seq x y z
N MET A 1 13.44 19.11 -4.59
CA MET A 1 12.81 19.03 -3.27
C MET A 1 12.26 17.64 -3.05
N SER A 2 12.79 16.97 -2.04
CA SER A 2 12.30 15.62 -1.74
C SER A 2 10.96 15.71 -1.03
N THR A 3 9.95 15.06 -1.57
CA THR A 3 8.67 14.90 -0.91
C THR A 3 8.75 13.68 -0.01
N ARG A 4 8.08 13.74 1.13
CA ARG A 4 7.97 12.58 2.01
C ARG A 4 7.08 11.53 1.36
N GLU A 5 7.40 10.29 1.62
CA GLU A 5 6.60 9.19 1.11
C GLU A 5 5.28 9.10 1.87
N GLN A 6 4.22 8.74 1.16
CA GLN A 6 2.87 8.68 1.68
C GLN A 6 2.47 7.23 1.93
N ILE A 7 2.10 6.90 3.15
CA ILE A 7 1.66 5.56 3.51
C ILE A 7 0.21 5.64 3.99
N LEU A 8 -0.63 4.78 3.43
CA LEU A 8 -2.03 4.67 3.82
C LEU A 8 -2.23 3.38 4.60
N ILE A 9 -2.76 3.48 5.82
CA ILE A 9 -3.08 2.33 6.66
C ILE A 9 -4.59 2.17 6.66
N VAL A 10 -5.08 1.01 6.22
CA VAL A 10 -6.51 0.71 6.15
C VAL A 10 -6.83 -0.40 7.13
N ASP A 11 -7.57 -0.06 8.18
CA ASP A 11 -7.99 -0.98 9.23
C ASP A 11 -9.21 -0.34 9.92
N ASP A 12 -10.24 -1.13 10.18
CA ASP A 12 -11.45 -0.61 10.81
C ASP A 12 -11.28 -0.28 12.29
N GLN A 13 -10.21 -0.76 12.91
CA GLN A 13 -9.93 -0.49 14.32
C GLN A 13 -8.84 0.57 14.47
N GLU A 14 -9.20 1.67 15.10
CA GLU A 14 -8.27 2.79 15.31
C GLU A 14 -7.02 2.37 16.07
N ASN A 15 -7.19 1.52 17.11
CA ASN A 15 -6.04 1.07 17.90
C ASN A 15 -5.01 0.32 17.07
N ASN A 16 -5.47 -0.50 16.12
CA ASN A 16 -4.57 -1.21 15.20
C ASN A 16 -3.81 -0.23 14.32
N ARG A 17 -4.50 0.79 13.79
CA ARG A 17 -3.85 1.82 12.98
C ARG A 17 -2.79 2.58 13.77
N LEU A 18 -3.09 2.93 15.02
CA LEU A 18 -2.14 3.67 15.88
C LEU A 18 -0.88 2.84 16.19
N VAL A 19 -1.05 1.55 16.43
CA VAL A 19 0.09 0.65 16.68
C VAL A 19 1.01 0.58 15.47
N VAL A 20 0.43 0.39 14.28
CA VAL A 20 1.19 0.32 13.03
C VAL A 20 1.87 1.65 12.76
N GLU A 21 1.17 2.76 12.94
CA GLU A 21 1.74 4.09 12.77
C GLU A 21 2.95 4.30 13.68
N ASP A 22 2.84 3.88 14.95
CA ASP A 22 3.93 4.00 15.90
C ASP A 22 5.16 3.20 15.45
N HIS A 23 4.94 1.99 14.95
CA HIS A 23 6.04 1.17 14.43
C HIS A 23 6.72 1.81 13.22
N LEU A 24 6.00 2.62 12.44
CA LEU A 24 6.54 3.26 11.25
C LEU A 24 7.23 4.59 11.50
N ARG A 25 7.27 5.07 12.74
CA ARG A 25 7.85 6.39 13.06
C ARG A 25 9.32 6.52 12.66
N LYS A 26 10.05 5.42 12.60
CA LYS A 26 11.45 5.43 12.18
C LYS A 26 11.62 5.77 10.70
N LEU A 27 10.57 5.62 9.93
CA LEU A 27 10.56 6.02 8.53
C LEU A 27 10.13 7.47 8.43
N ARG A 28 10.78 8.23 7.56
CA ARG A 28 10.39 9.62 7.32
C ARG A 28 9.28 9.64 6.27
N CYS A 29 8.08 9.34 6.71
CA CYS A 29 6.92 9.27 5.83
C CYS A 29 5.72 9.93 6.50
N ASP A 30 4.77 10.34 5.68
CA ASP A 30 3.47 10.84 6.17
C ASP A 30 2.51 9.66 6.21
N ILE A 31 1.84 9.49 7.35
CA ILE A 31 0.95 8.37 7.59
C ILE A 31 -0.49 8.87 7.55
N HIS A 32 -1.33 8.17 6.82
CA HIS A 32 -2.75 8.44 6.71
C HIS A 32 -3.53 7.18 7.09
N GLY A 33 -4.68 7.36 7.72
CA GLY A 33 -5.51 6.24 8.14
C GLY A 33 -6.87 6.26 7.48
N ALA A 34 -7.35 5.09 7.09
CA ALA A 34 -8.72 4.88 6.62
C ALA A 34 -9.35 3.78 7.46
N SER A 35 -10.61 3.95 7.81
CA SER A 35 -11.34 3.01 8.65
C SER A 35 -12.15 1.99 7.85
N SER A 36 -12.14 2.09 6.53
CA SER A 36 -12.88 1.17 5.65
C SER A 36 -12.27 1.17 4.27
N GLY A 37 -12.62 0.16 3.47
CA GLY A 37 -12.20 0.09 2.08
C GLY A 37 -12.76 1.25 1.27
N GLU A 38 -14.01 1.62 1.51
CA GLU A 38 -14.66 2.73 0.83
C GLU A 38 -13.92 4.04 1.09
N GLU A 39 -13.58 4.30 2.36
CA GLU A 39 -12.82 5.51 2.72
C GLU A 39 -11.45 5.49 2.06
N ALA A 40 -10.77 4.34 2.05
CA ALA A 40 -9.46 4.22 1.41
C ALA A 40 -9.54 4.60 -0.06
N LEU A 41 -10.56 4.10 -0.79
CA LEU A 41 -10.73 4.41 -2.19
C LEU A 41 -10.96 5.90 -2.43
N GLU A 42 -11.73 6.55 -1.54
CA GLU A 42 -11.97 7.99 -1.65
C GLU A 42 -10.71 8.82 -1.41
N MET A 43 -9.78 8.32 -0.59
CA MET A 43 -8.57 9.04 -0.23
C MET A 43 -7.46 8.94 -1.27
N LEU A 44 -7.52 7.98 -2.19
CA LEU A 44 -6.41 7.70 -3.11
C LEU A 44 -5.97 8.90 -3.93
N SER A 45 -6.92 9.64 -4.50
CA SER A 45 -6.58 10.76 -5.39
C SER A 45 -5.94 11.92 -4.64
N ALA A 46 -6.35 12.16 -3.40
CA ALA A 46 -5.82 13.24 -2.57
C ALA A 46 -4.44 12.89 -2.01
N ILE A 47 -4.28 11.66 -1.53
CA ILE A 47 -3.07 11.25 -0.83
C ILE A 47 -1.99 10.76 -1.79
N LYS A 48 -2.38 10.01 -2.83
CA LYS A 48 -1.46 9.36 -3.77
C LYS A 48 -0.43 8.53 -3.01
N PRO A 49 -0.86 7.45 -2.33
CA PRO A 49 0.04 6.69 -1.48
C PRO A 49 1.14 5.99 -2.26
N ASP A 50 2.29 5.87 -1.63
CA ASP A 50 3.43 5.12 -2.17
C ASP A 50 3.41 3.67 -1.69
N CYS A 51 2.67 3.39 -0.62
CA CYS A 51 2.47 2.06 -0.08
C CYS A 51 1.16 2.04 0.70
N ILE A 52 0.45 0.93 0.64
CA ILE A 52 -0.82 0.75 1.38
C ILE A 52 -0.68 -0.48 2.27
N LEU A 53 -1.01 -0.32 3.55
CA LEU A 53 -1.11 -1.42 4.50
C LEU A 53 -2.60 -1.71 4.68
N MET A 54 -3.03 -2.91 4.33
CA MET A 54 -4.44 -3.27 4.21
C MET A 54 -4.80 -4.43 5.12
N ASP A 55 -5.71 -4.21 6.06
CA ASP A 55 -6.29 -5.30 6.83
C ASP A 55 -7.21 -6.13 5.92
N ILE A 56 -7.11 -7.45 6.02
CA ILE A 56 -7.93 -8.33 5.19
C ILE A 56 -9.39 -8.30 5.64
N MET A 57 -9.62 -8.43 6.95
CA MET A 57 -10.97 -8.56 7.49
C MET A 57 -11.49 -7.24 8.00
N MET A 58 -12.43 -6.68 7.27
CA MET A 58 -13.12 -5.45 7.66
C MET A 58 -14.61 -5.62 7.36
N PRO A 59 -15.49 -4.97 8.15
CA PRO A 59 -16.94 -5.00 7.85
C PRO A 59 -17.23 -4.39 6.48
N GLY A 60 -18.21 -4.93 5.80
CA GLY A 60 -18.57 -4.46 4.46
C GLY A 60 -17.56 -4.91 3.42
N MET A 61 -16.93 -3.98 2.72
CA MET A 61 -15.90 -4.31 1.74
C MET A 61 -14.62 -4.74 2.48
N ASP A 62 -14.20 -5.99 2.28
CA ASP A 62 -12.99 -6.49 2.93
C ASP A 62 -11.72 -6.01 2.22
N GLY A 63 -10.56 -6.36 2.78
CA GLY A 63 -9.28 -5.91 2.24
C GLY A 63 -8.96 -6.51 0.88
N VAL A 64 -9.41 -7.73 0.60
CA VAL A 64 -9.19 -8.38 -0.70
C VAL A 64 -9.95 -7.63 -1.79
N GLU A 65 -11.22 -7.35 -1.56
CA GLU A 65 -12.03 -6.60 -2.53
C GLU A 65 -11.53 -5.17 -2.71
N THR A 66 -11.14 -4.52 -1.61
CA THR A 66 -10.56 -3.17 -1.68
C THR A 66 -9.29 -3.18 -2.54
N THR A 67 -8.42 -4.15 -2.33
CA THR A 67 -7.19 -4.29 -3.11
C THR A 67 -7.51 -4.50 -4.59
N ARG A 68 -8.49 -5.37 -4.88
CA ARG A 68 -8.90 -5.62 -6.27
C ARG A 68 -9.36 -4.34 -6.94
N ARG A 69 -10.14 -3.52 -6.25
CA ARG A 69 -10.63 -2.25 -6.78
C ARG A 69 -9.50 -1.23 -6.98
N ILE A 70 -8.57 -1.15 -6.03
CA ILE A 70 -7.41 -0.27 -6.18
C ILE A 70 -6.61 -0.65 -7.43
N LYS A 71 -6.37 -1.94 -7.61
CA LYS A 71 -5.57 -2.45 -8.72
C LYS A 71 -6.28 -2.33 -10.06
N SER A 72 -7.60 -2.18 -10.07
CA SER A 72 -8.35 -1.93 -11.30
C SER A 72 -8.25 -0.47 -11.77
N LEU A 73 -7.78 0.43 -10.91
CA LEU A 73 -7.62 1.85 -11.23
C LEU A 73 -6.21 2.05 -11.79
N LYS A 74 -6.14 2.46 -13.05
CA LYS A 74 -4.85 2.57 -13.76
C LYS A 74 -3.86 3.47 -13.03
N ALA A 75 -4.35 4.55 -12.44
CA ALA A 75 -3.50 5.51 -11.73
C ALA A 75 -2.83 4.90 -10.48
N PHE A 76 -3.40 3.82 -9.93
CA PHE A 76 -2.95 3.24 -8.66
C PHE A 76 -2.58 1.76 -8.77
N GLU A 77 -2.56 1.18 -9.97
CA GLU A 77 -2.31 -0.24 -10.16
C GLU A 77 -0.91 -0.69 -9.75
N GLU A 78 0.04 0.23 -9.72
CA GLU A 78 1.43 -0.09 -9.37
C GLU A 78 1.77 0.18 -7.90
N ILE A 79 0.82 0.71 -7.12
CA ILE A 79 1.07 0.98 -5.70
C ILE A 79 1.12 -0.35 -4.95
N PRO A 80 2.21 -0.62 -4.22
CA PRO A 80 2.29 -1.86 -3.45
C PRO A 80 1.28 -1.88 -2.31
N VAL A 81 0.55 -2.98 -2.21
CA VAL A 81 -0.39 -3.24 -1.12
C VAL A 81 0.15 -4.39 -0.30
N LEU A 82 0.43 -4.13 0.97
CA LEU A 82 0.84 -5.14 1.94
C LEU A 82 -0.37 -5.51 2.79
N MET A 83 -0.73 -6.79 2.77
CA MET A 83 -1.88 -7.25 3.56
C MET A 83 -1.46 -7.52 4.99
N ILE A 84 -2.35 -7.20 5.92
CA ILE A 84 -2.15 -7.53 7.34
C ILE A 84 -3.31 -8.46 7.71
N THR A 85 -2.99 -9.65 8.19
CA THR A 85 -3.98 -10.68 8.45
C THR A 85 -3.86 -11.24 9.87
N ALA A 86 -4.97 -11.63 10.47
CA ALA A 86 -4.95 -12.36 11.72
C ALA A 86 -4.47 -13.79 11.47
N ARG A 87 -3.90 -14.42 12.50
CA ARG A 87 -3.29 -15.74 12.37
C ARG A 87 -4.28 -16.80 11.90
N ASP A 88 -5.55 -16.70 12.30
CA ASP A 88 -6.62 -17.64 11.94
C ASP A 88 -7.23 -17.33 10.55
N GLU A 89 -6.80 -16.27 9.89
CA GLU A 89 -7.33 -15.86 8.60
C GLU A 89 -6.33 -16.03 7.46
N VAL A 90 -5.32 -16.87 7.67
CA VAL A 90 -4.25 -17.12 6.70
C VAL A 90 -4.79 -17.68 5.38
N SER A 91 -5.94 -18.35 5.40
CA SER A 91 -6.57 -18.88 4.19
C SER A 91 -6.93 -17.80 3.17
N GLY A 92 -7.09 -16.53 3.60
CA GLY A 92 -7.38 -15.43 2.70
C GLY A 92 -6.17 -14.86 1.97
N ILE A 93 -4.97 -15.32 2.31
CA ILE A 93 -3.73 -14.77 1.74
C ILE A 93 -3.65 -15.00 0.23
N GLN A 94 -4.00 -16.19 -0.23
CA GLN A 94 -3.95 -16.50 -1.67
C GLN A 94 -4.88 -15.57 -2.46
N ASP A 95 -6.09 -15.36 -1.96
CA ASP A 95 -7.03 -14.44 -2.60
C ASP A 95 -6.48 -13.02 -2.64
N ALA A 96 -5.81 -12.58 -1.56
CA ALA A 96 -5.21 -11.27 -1.49
C ALA A 96 -4.08 -11.11 -2.51
N LEU A 97 -3.21 -12.10 -2.63
CA LEU A 97 -2.14 -12.08 -3.63
C LEU A 97 -2.68 -12.11 -5.05
N ASP A 98 -3.74 -12.89 -5.28
CA ASP A 98 -4.40 -12.93 -6.59
C ASP A 98 -5.07 -11.60 -6.92
N ALA A 99 -5.53 -10.87 -5.92
CA ALA A 99 -6.11 -9.54 -6.10
C ALA A 99 -5.06 -8.47 -6.39
N GLY A 100 -3.78 -8.77 -6.22
CA GLY A 100 -2.69 -7.88 -6.54
C GLY A 100 -1.83 -7.41 -5.37
N ALA A 101 -2.06 -7.93 -4.15
CA ALA A 101 -1.18 -7.63 -3.02
C ALA A 101 0.21 -8.19 -3.28
N VAL A 102 1.25 -7.46 -2.83
CA VAL A 102 2.63 -7.88 -3.09
C VAL A 102 3.21 -8.73 -1.97
N ASP A 103 2.64 -8.66 -0.78
CA ASP A 103 3.14 -9.38 0.39
C ASP A 103 2.10 -9.36 1.51
N TYR A 104 2.39 -10.04 2.60
CA TYR A 104 1.51 -10.03 3.77
C TYR A 104 2.30 -10.11 5.07
N LEU A 105 1.65 -9.72 6.16
CA LEU A 105 2.15 -9.80 7.52
C LEU A 105 1.06 -10.38 8.40
N VAL A 106 1.43 -11.19 9.39
CA VAL A 106 0.49 -11.82 10.31
C VAL A 106 0.49 -11.07 11.64
N LYS A 107 -0.69 -10.78 12.18
CA LYS A 107 -0.82 -10.14 13.50
C LYS A 107 -0.46 -11.13 14.62
N PRO A 108 0.18 -10.69 15.71
CA PRO A 108 0.61 -9.31 15.98
C PRO A 108 1.80 -8.91 15.10
N VAL A 109 1.75 -7.70 14.54
CA VAL A 109 2.76 -7.24 13.62
C VAL A 109 4.07 -6.95 14.35
N GLU A 110 5.13 -7.65 13.96
CA GLU A 110 6.45 -7.45 14.55
C GLU A 110 7.09 -6.22 13.90
N PRO A 111 7.56 -5.23 14.71
CA PRO A 111 8.04 -3.95 14.15
C PRO A 111 9.16 -4.09 13.12
N THR A 112 10.13 -4.95 13.37
CA THR A 112 11.27 -5.14 12.46
C THR A 112 10.81 -5.71 11.12
N ALA A 113 9.90 -6.69 11.16
CA ALA A 113 9.34 -7.30 9.94
C ALA A 113 8.53 -6.27 9.15
N LEU A 114 7.72 -5.48 9.84
CA LEU A 114 6.92 -4.44 9.21
C LEU A 114 7.83 -3.42 8.49
N LEU A 115 8.85 -2.92 9.19
CA LEU A 115 9.77 -1.95 8.61
C LEU A 115 10.49 -2.51 7.38
N ALA A 116 10.93 -3.77 7.45
CA ALA A 116 11.63 -4.41 6.34
C ALA A 116 10.71 -4.53 5.12
N ARG A 117 9.45 -4.93 5.32
CA ARG A 117 8.49 -5.09 4.23
C ARG A 117 8.11 -3.75 3.61
N VAL A 118 7.88 -2.74 4.44
CA VAL A 118 7.54 -1.41 3.93
C VAL A 118 8.71 -0.81 3.16
N ARG A 119 9.93 -0.90 3.69
CA ARG A 119 11.11 -0.42 2.97
C ARG A 119 11.30 -1.12 1.63
N SER A 120 11.08 -2.43 1.59
CA SER A 120 11.17 -3.19 0.34
C SER A 120 10.11 -2.73 -0.67
N ALA A 121 8.88 -2.54 -0.21
CA ALA A 121 7.79 -2.07 -1.06
C ALA A 121 8.10 -0.68 -1.63
N LEU A 122 8.59 0.22 -0.80
CA LEU A 122 8.94 1.58 -1.23
C LEU A 122 10.09 1.57 -2.24
N ARG A 123 11.11 0.74 -2.05
CA ARG A 123 12.19 0.61 -3.03
C ARG A 123 11.67 0.11 -4.38
N THR A 124 10.80 -0.88 -4.37
CA THR A 124 10.19 -1.39 -5.60
C THR A 124 9.35 -0.31 -6.29
N ARG A 125 8.58 0.44 -5.53
CA ARG A 125 7.79 1.55 -6.05
C ARG A 125 8.67 2.59 -6.73
N HIS A 126 9.77 2.97 -6.09
CA HIS A 126 10.72 3.94 -6.65
C HIS A 126 11.35 3.43 -7.95
N ALA A 127 11.72 2.16 -8.00
CA ALA A 127 12.29 1.56 -9.21
C ALA A 127 11.32 1.61 -10.39
N PHE A 128 10.05 1.29 -10.15
CA PHE A 128 9.02 1.38 -11.19
C PHE A 128 8.82 2.81 -11.67
N GLN A 129 8.81 3.78 -10.75
CA GLN A 129 8.67 5.19 -11.12
C GLN A 129 9.84 5.65 -11.98
N GLN A 130 11.07 5.27 -11.65
CA GLN A 130 12.26 5.62 -12.43
C GLN A 130 12.20 5.05 -13.83
N VAL A 131 11.80 3.80 -13.98
CA VAL A 131 11.67 3.16 -15.30
C VAL A 131 10.61 3.89 -16.12
N ARG A 132 9.48 4.23 -15.52
CA ARG A 132 8.41 4.98 -16.21
C ARG A 132 8.92 6.33 -16.69
N ASP A 133 9.62 7.08 -15.84
CA ASP A 133 10.13 8.40 -16.18
C ASP A 133 11.14 8.32 -17.30
N LEU A 134 12.04 7.34 -17.28
CA LEU A 134 13.00 7.11 -18.35
C LEU A 134 12.30 6.78 -19.66
N ASN A 135 11.27 5.96 -19.64
CA ASN A 135 10.50 5.60 -20.84
C ASN A 135 9.81 6.83 -21.42
N GLN A 136 9.26 7.69 -20.56
CA GLN A 136 8.64 8.94 -21.03
C GLN A 136 9.65 9.86 -21.67
N ASP A 137 10.83 10.00 -21.08
CA ASP A 137 11.90 10.82 -21.63
C ASP A 137 12.38 10.31 -22.98
N LEU A 138 12.50 9.00 -23.13
CA LEU A 138 12.84 8.38 -24.41
C LEU A 138 11.80 8.66 -25.49
N LEU A 139 10.52 8.55 -25.15
CA LEU A 139 9.44 8.84 -26.08
C LEU A 139 9.46 10.31 -26.49
N LEU A 140 9.65 11.23 -25.56
CA LEU A 140 9.74 12.65 -25.87
C LEU A 140 10.94 12.94 -26.76
N SER A 141 12.06 12.29 -26.51
CA SER A 141 13.27 12.43 -27.32
C SER A 141 13.01 11.98 -28.77
N LEU A 142 12.28 10.89 -28.95
CA LEU A 142 11.95 10.37 -30.29
C LEU A 142 10.97 11.30 -31.03
N ILE A 143 10.06 11.95 -30.30
CA ILE A 143 9.09 12.87 -30.92
C ILE A 143 9.76 14.11 -31.45
N HIS A 144 10.84 14.56 -30.84
CA HIS A 144 11.55 15.78 -31.21
C HIS A 144 12.62 15.60 -32.29
N ILE A 145 12.80 14.38 -32.74
CA ILE A 145 13.67 14.09 -33.86
C ILE A 145 12.87 14.22 -35.17
#